data_5de93926ea636301e2ddcd0fc84d9007
#
_entry.id   5de93926ea636301e2ddcd0fc84d9007
#
_cell.length_a   1.000
_cell.length_b   1.000
_cell.length_c   1.000
_cell.angle_alpha   90.00
_cell.angle_beta   90.00
_cell.angle_gamma   90.00
#
_symmetry.space_group_name_H-M   'P 1'
#
loop_
_entity.id
_entity.type
_entity.pdbx_description
1 polymer ?
#
loop_
_entity_poly.entity_id
_entity_poly.type
_entity_poly.pdbx_seq_one_letter_code
_entity_poly.pdbx_strand_id
1 'polypeptide(L)'
;LTSWGRGDWVPVKSHSSKELTSSVYFYVDTKILANAAKMFNKTEDYKYYSALANKIKNAINDKFLNRETGIYGSGVQTEQSVPLQWGIVPEELKRKVARNLAKQVEAAGFHLDVGVLGAKAILNALSENGEAETAYKLAAQDTYPSWGCWIANGATTLLENWDLNATRDISDNHMMFGEIGGWFYKGLGGIFPDPENPGFKHILLRPNFPSGLNEFEARYQSPYGEICSKWERKKNRIVYHVTVPANSTATFYAPDNVKGERAVNLEAGKHILELPIKRAVY
;
A
#
# COMPACT_ATOMS: atom_id res chain seq x y z
N LEU A 1 -3.07 -17.33 -17.28
CA LEU A 1 -3.71 -17.37 -15.93
C LEU A 1 -3.46 -18.70 -15.26
N THR A 2 -3.55 -18.75 -13.94
CA THR A 2 -3.42 -19.96 -13.13
C THR A 2 -4.52 -20.00 -12.08
N SER A 3 -5.15 -21.16 -11.90
CA SER A 3 -6.18 -21.38 -10.89
C SER A 3 -5.64 -22.10 -9.63
N TRP A 4 -4.35 -22.46 -9.64
CA TRP A 4 -3.73 -23.13 -8.50
C TRP A 4 -3.32 -22.09 -7.45
N GLY A 5 -3.74 -22.32 -6.21
CA GLY A 5 -3.39 -21.49 -5.07
C GLY A 5 -4.40 -21.59 -3.92
N ARG A 6 -4.05 -21.03 -2.78
CA ARG A 6 -4.89 -21.06 -1.58
C ARG A 6 -5.94 -19.93 -1.56
N GLY A 7 -5.78 -18.91 -2.40
CA GLY A 7 -6.61 -17.72 -2.36
C GLY A 7 -6.20 -16.78 -1.22
N ASP A 8 -7.12 -15.92 -0.82
CA ASP A 8 -6.94 -15.01 0.30
C ASP A 8 -7.21 -15.77 1.61
N TRP A 9 -6.13 -16.20 2.29
CA TRP A 9 -6.22 -17.09 3.46
C TRP A 9 -6.75 -16.35 4.68
N VAL A 10 -7.64 -16.97 5.43
CA VAL A 10 -8.31 -16.44 6.63
C VAL A 10 -9.01 -15.08 6.38
N PRO A 11 -9.90 -14.97 5.36
CA PRO A 11 -10.73 -13.78 5.21
C PRO A 11 -11.79 -13.73 6.31
N VAL A 12 -12.36 -12.54 6.55
CA VAL A 12 -13.42 -12.37 7.55
C VAL A 12 -14.71 -13.04 7.10
N LYS A 13 -15.22 -12.69 5.91
CA LYS A 13 -16.47 -13.21 5.34
C LYS A 13 -16.35 -13.56 3.86
N SER A 14 -15.79 -12.63 3.08
CA SER A 14 -15.81 -12.70 1.61
C SER A 14 -14.61 -13.44 1.06
N HIS A 15 -14.86 -14.43 0.23
CA HIS A 15 -13.79 -15.16 -0.45
C HIS A 15 -13.50 -14.55 -1.82
N SER A 16 -12.23 -14.23 -2.07
CA SER A 16 -11.76 -13.79 -3.38
C SER A 16 -11.55 -14.96 -4.34
N SER A 17 -11.62 -14.68 -5.64
CA SER A 17 -11.28 -15.65 -6.69
C SER A 17 -9.83 -16.14 -6.53
N LYS A 18 -9.67 -17.46 -6.35
CA LYS A 18 -8.34 -18.10 -6.32
C LYS A 18 -7.59 -17.88 -7.63
N GLU A 19 -8.29 -17.93 -8.75
CA GLU A 19 -7.68 -17.71 -10.06
C GLU A 19 -7.18 -16.27 -10.22
N LEU A 20 -7.94 -15.27 -9.76
CA LEU A 20 -7.50 -13.88 -9.78
C LEU A 20 -6.25 -13.70 -8.93
N THR A 21 -6.32 -14.06 -7.66
CA THR A 21 -5.20 -13.86 -6.71
C THR A 21 -3.94 -14.62 -7.13
N SER A 22 -4.06 -15.88 -7.53
CA SER A 22 -2.93 -16.69 -8.00
C SER A 22 -2.32 -16.13 -9.29
N SER A 23 -3.16 -15.67 -10.22
CA SER A 23 -2.66 -15.05 -11.47
C SER A 23 -1.94 -13.73 -11.22
N VAL A 24 -2.40 -12.94 -10.22
CA VAL A 24 -1.68 -11.71 -9.81
C VAL A 24 -0.30 -12.05 -9.29
N TYR A 25 -0.16 -13.05 -8.41
CA TYR A 25 1.16 -13.44 -7.90
C TYR A 25 2.04 -14.08 -8.98
N PHE A 26 1.46 -14.83 -9.92
CA PHE A 26 2.19 -15.29 -11.11
C PHE A 26 2.77 -14.13 -11.94
N TYR A 27 1.99 -13.03 -12.07
CA TYR A 27 2.51 -11.79 -12.68
C TYR A 27 3.66 -11.20 -11.87
N VAL A 28 3.51 -11.12 -10.52
CA VAL A 28 4.54 -10.55 -9.63
C VAL A 28 5.85 -11.33 -9.73
N ASP A 29 5.79 -12.66 -9.65
CA ASP A 29 6.96 -13.53 -9.76
C ASP A 29 7.66 -13.37 -11.12
N THR A 30 6.86 -13.31 -12.20
CA THR A 30 7.36 -13.09 -13.56
C THR A 30 8.06 -11.73 -13.69
N LYS A 31 7.51 -10.68 -13.05
CA LYS A 31 8.10 -9.34 -13.03
C LYS A 31 9.41 -9.30 -12.23
N ILE A 32 9.47 -10.04 -11.12
CA ILE A 32 10.70 -10.19 -10.33
C ILE A 32 11.79 -10.85 -11.17
N LEU A 33 11.46 -11.93 -11.90
CA LEU A 33 12.39 -12.61 -12.81
C LEU A 33 12.88 -11.67 -13.91
N ALA A 34 11.99 -10.86 -14.51
CA ALA A 34 12.39 -9.87 -15.50
C ALA A 34 13.37 -8.84 -14.93
N ASN A 35 13.09 -8.31 -13.74
CA ASN A 35 13.97 -7.34 -13.08
C ASN A 35 15.32 -7.97 -12.72
N ALA A 36 15.35 -9.18 -12.21
CA ALA A 36 16.58 -9.91 -11.92
C ALA A 36 17.40 -10.16 -13.20
N ALA A 37 16.75 -10.59 -14.28
CA ALA A 37 17.41 -10.76 -15.57
C ALA A 37 18.04 -9.47 -16.10
N LYS A 38 17.36 -8.32 -15.93
CA LYS A 38 17.89 -6.98 -16.25
C LYS A 38 19.15 -6.68 -15.43
N MET A 39 19.10 -6.89 -14.11
CA MET A 39 20.23 -6.65 -13.20
C MET A 39 21.45 -7.50 -13.54
N PHE A 40 21.26 -8.74 -13.96
CA PHE A 40 22.33 -9.67 -14.34
C PHE A 40 22.71 -9.62 -15.83
N ASN A 41 22.22 -8.62 -16.58
CA ASN A 41 22.46 -8.46 -18.01
C ASN A 41 22.07 -9.69 -18.87
N LYS A 42 21.04 -10.44 -18.42
CA LYS A 42 20.49 -11.58 -19.15
C LYS A 42 19.41 -11.09 -20.14
N THR A 43 19.86 -10.53 -21.25
CA THR A 43 18.99 -9.77 -22.18
C THR A 43 17.83 -10.60 -22.73
N GLU A 44 18.05 -11.87 -23.11
CA GLU A 44 17.00 -12.72 -23.67
C GLU A 44 15.98 -13.12 -22.61
N ASP A 45 16.42 -13.46 -21.40
CA ASP A 45 15.55 -13.73 -20.26
C ASP A 45 14.72 -12.48 -19.89
N TYR A 46 15.34 -11.29 -19.90
CA TYR A 46 14.63 -10.03 -19.65
C TYR A 46 13.52 -9.80 -20.67
N LYS A 47 13.80 -9.98 -21.96
CA LYS A 47 12.80 -9.86 -23.02
C LYS A 47 11.66 -10.86 -22.83
N TYR A 48 12.00 -12.12 -22.58
CA TYR A 48 11.03 -13.20 -22.40
C TYR A 48 10.10 -12.93 -21.19
N TYR A 49 10.68 -12.71 -20.01
CA TYR A 49 9.87 -12.50 -18.78
C TYR A 49 9.10 -11.19 -18.81
N SER A 50 9.62 -10.13 -19.44
CA SER A 50 8.88 -8.87 -19.61
C SER A 50 7.66 -9.05 -20.52
N ALA A 51 7.82 -9.78 -21.63
CA ALA A 51 6.71 -10.10 -22.52
C ALA A 51 5.66 -11.00 -21.84
N LEU A 52 6.12 -12.01 -21.07
CA LEU A 52 5.24 -12.89 -20.31
C LEU A 52 4.47 -12.12 -19.24
N ALA A 53 5.12 -11.25 -18.47
CA ALA A 53 4.46 -10.41 -17.47
C ALA A 53 3.35 -9.55 -18.10
N ASN A 54 3.63 -8.91 -19.23
CA ASN A 54 2.62 -8.13 -19.94
C ASN A 54 1.44 -8.99 -20.44
N LYS A 55 1.71 -10.20 -20.94
CA LYS A 55 0.67 -11.14 -21.35
C LYS A 55 -0.21 -11.57 -20.19
N ILE A 56 0.38 -11.85 -19.01
CA ILE A 56 -0.36 -12.21 -17.79
C ILE A 56 -1.21 -11.01 -17.34
N LYS A 57 -0.64 -9.81 -17.26
CA LYS A 57 -1.35 -8.58 -16.90
C LYS A 57 -2.57 -8.32 -17.76
N ASN A 58 -2.42 -8.44 -19.08
CA ASN A 58 -3.51 -8.26 -20.03
C ASN A 58 -4.60 -9.32 -19.82
N ALA A 59 -4.22 -10.59 -19.71
CA ALA A 59 -5.16 -11.68 -19.48
C ALA A 59 -5.94 -11.55 -18.15
N ILE A 60 -5.32 -11.02 -17.09
CA ILE A 60 -6.01 -10.69 -15.84
C ILE A 60 -7.05 -9.60 -16.08
N ASN A 61 -6.67 -8.51 -16.74
CA ASN A 61 -7.58 -7.40 -17.01
C ASN A 61 -8.74 -7.82 -17.96
N ASP A 62 -8.43 -8.60 -18.99
CA ASP A 62 -9.45 -9.06 -19.95
C ASP A 62 -10.49 -9.99 -19.30
N LYS A 63 -10.05 -10.81 -18.32
CA LYS A 63 -10.95 -11.77 -17.67
C LYS A 63 -11.70 -11.19 -16.49
N PHE A 64 -11.04 -10.38 -15.67
CA PHE A 64 -11.57 -10.01 -14.35
C PHE A 64 -11.97 -8.54 -14.20
N LEU A 65 -11.45 -7.63 -15.04
CA LEU A 65 -11.78 -6.21 -14.95
C LEU A 65 -12.97 -5.84 -15.78
N ASN A 66 -14.03 -5.39 -15.15
CA ASN A 66 -15.07 -4.63 -15.84
C ASN A 66 -14.59 -3.18 -16.01
N ARG A 67 -14.22 -2.80 -17.24
CA ARG A 67 -13.65 -1.47 -17.55
C ARG A 67 -14.66 -0.33 -17.36
N GLU A 68 -15.94 -0.62 -17.56
CA GLU A 68 -17.01 0.37 -17.38
C GLU A 68 -17.20 0.72 -15.90
N THR A 69 -17.26 -0.27 -15.03
CA THR A 69 -17.47 -0.05 -13.59
C THR A 69 -16.17 0.14 -12.83
N GLY A 70 -15.03 -0.37 -13.30
CA GLY A 70 -13.76 -0.43 -12.57
C GLY A 70 -13.76 -1.47 -11.46
N ILE A 71 -14.54 -2.55 -11.63
CA ILE A 71 -14.65 -3.63 -10.64
C ILE A 71 -13.91 -4.86 -11.15
N TYR A 72 -13.06 -5.44 -10.29
CA TYR A 72 -12.45 -6.76 -10.50
C TYR A 72 -13.29 -7.85 -9.86
N GLY A 73 -13.51 -8.93 -10.60
CA GLY A 73 -14.20 -10.12 -10.11
C GLY A 73 -15.58 -9.82 -9.53
N SER A 74 -15.81 -10.24 -8.30
CA SER A 74 -17.03 -9.96 -7.54
C SER A 74 -17.02 -8.60 -6.83
N GLY A 75 -15.89 -7.92 -6.83
CA GLY A 75 -15.72 -6.60 -6.23
C GLY A 75 -15.35 -6.61 -4.75
N VAL A 76 -15.05 -7.74 -4.12
CA VAL A 76 -14.64 -7.79 -2.71
C VAL A 76 -13.31 -7.06 -2.48
N GLN A 77 -13.05 -6.62 -1.26
CA GLN A 77 -11.91 -5.75 -0.92
C GLN A 77 -10.57 -6.30 -1.44
N THR A 78 -10.33 -7.59 -1.32
CA THR A 78 -9.09 -8.23 -1.82
C THR A 78 -8.99 -8.18 -3.34
N GLU A 79 -10.08 -8.41 -4.07
CA GLU A 79 -10.07 -8.39 -5.54
C GLU A 79 -9.85 -6.99 -6.11
N GLN A 80 -10.16 -5.94 -5.35
CA GLN A 80 -9.85 -4.56 -5.73
C GLN A 80 -8.44 -4.14 -5.31
N SER A 81 -8.03 -4.48 -4.09
CA SER A 81 -6.76 -4.01 -3.53
C SER A 81 -5.54 -4.69 -4.14
N VAL A 82 -5.59 -6.00 -4.40
CA VAL A 82 -4.42 -6.76 -4.89
C VAL A 82 -3.99 -6.34 -6.29
N PRO A 83 -4.88 -6.16 -7.30
CA PRO A 83 -4.48 -5.62 -8.60
C PRO A 83 -3.93 -4.19 -8.55
N LEU A 84 -4.45 -3.32 -7.67
CA LEU A 84 -3.93 -1.97 -7.44
C LEU A 84 -2.51 -2.02 -6.91
N GLN A 85 -2.30 -2.76 -5.82
CA GLN A 85 -1.01 -2.91 -5.14
C GLN A 85 0.10 -3.36 -6.09
N TRP A 86 -0.20 -4.30 -6.95
CA TRP A 86 0.80 -4.90 -7.83
C TRP A 86 0.90 -4.25 -9.22
N GLY A 87 0.20 -3.13 -9.45
CA GLY A 87 0.30 -2.35 -10.69
C GLY A 87 -0.30 -3.03 -11.91
N ILE A 88 -1.32 -3.88 -11.71
CA ILE A 88 -2.05 -4.58 -12.77
C ILE A 88 -3.09 -3.67 -13.39
N VAL A 89 -3.75 -2.85 -12.59
CA VAL A 89 -4.79 -1.92 -13.04
C VAL A 89 -4.25 -0.97 -14.12
N PRO A 90 -4.96 -0.78 -15.25
CA PRO A 90 -4.62 0.24 -16.23
C PRO A 90 -4.56 1.64 -15.60
N GLU A 91 -3.62 2.48 -16.02
CA GLU A 91 -3.34 3.77 -15.39
C GLU A 91 -4.58 4.66 -15.30
N GLU A 92 -5.33 4.72 -16.40
CA GLU A 92 -6.57 5.51 -16.52
C GLU A 92 -7.70 5.07 -15.59
N LEU A 93 -7.64 3.82 -15.07
CA LEU A 93 -8.67 3.24 -14.20
C LEU A 93 -8.26 3.18 -12.72
N LYS A 94 -7.00 3.45 -12.38
CA LYS A 94 -6.51 3.32 -11.00
C LYS A 94 -7.35 4.08 -9.99
N ARG A 95 -7.63 5.37 -10.23
CA ARG A 95 -8.45 6.18 -9.33
C ARG A 95 -9.87 5.63 -9.20
N LYS A 96 -10.45 5.12 -10.27
CA LYS A 96 -11.79 4.53 -10.27
C LYS A 96 -11.85 3.25 -9.44
N VAL A 97 -10.88 2.36 -9.63
CA VAL A 97 -10.77 1.11 -8.86
C VAL A 97 -10.51 1.40 -7.38
N ALA A 98 -9.62 2.33 -7.07
CA ALA A 98 -9.33 2.75 -5.69
C ALA A 98 -10.57 3.36 -5.02
N ARG A 99 -11.34 4.20 -5.72
CA ARG A 99 -12.59 4.76 -5.18
C ARG A 99 -13.66 3.68 -4.95
N ASN A 100 -13.73 2.67 -5.81
CA ASN A 100 -14.62 1.53 -5.57
C ASN A 100 -14.21 0.75 -4.32
N LEU A 101 -12.91 0.52 -4.12
CA LEU A 101 -12.38 -0.09 -2.90
C LEU A 101 -12.74 0.75 -1.67
N ALA A 102 -12.52 2.06 -1.73
CA ALA A 102 -12.86 2.98 -0.64
C ALA A 102 -14.34 2.92 -0.28
N LYS A 103 -15.25 2.93 -1.27
CA LYS A 103 -16.69 2.79 -1.05
C LYS A 103 -17.08 1.48 -0.37
N GLN A 104 -16.40 0.39 -0.68
CA GLN A 104 -16.66 -0.89 -0.01
C GLN A 104 -16.20 -0.87 1.45
N VAL A 105 -15.05 -0.27 1.73
CA VAL A 105 -14.56 -0.07 3.09
C VAL A 105 -15.51 0.86 3.87
N GLU A 106 -15.96 1.95 3.26
CA GLU A 106 -16.95 2.88 3.82
C GLU A 106 -18.27 2.16 4.14
N ALA A 107 -18.78 1.35 3.21
CA ALA A 107 -20.03 0.58 3.38
C ALA A 107 -19.90 -0.50 4.47
N ALA A 108 -18.69 -1.02 4.70
CA ALA A 108 -18.39 -1.93 5.80
C ALA A 108 -18.13 -1.20 7.14
N GLY A 109 -18.41 0.11 7.25
CA GLY A 109 -18.12 0.89 8.45
C GLY A 109 -16.64 1.05 8.73
N PHE A 110 -15.82 1.11 7.69
CA PHE A 110 -14.35 1.15 7.76
C PHE A 110 -13.73 -0.08 8.40
N HIS A 111 -14.31 -1.27 8.19
CA HIS A 111 -13.79 -2.54 8.65
C HIS A 111 -13.19 -3.37 7.51
N LEU A 112 -12.25 -4.22 7.89
CA LEU A 112 -11.61 -5.18 7.00
C LEU A 112 -12.59 -6.31 6.62
N ASP A 113 -12.52 -6.74 5.35
CA ASP A 113 -13.06 -8.02 4.91
C ASP A 113 -12.06 -8.67 3.96
N VAL A 114 -10.92 -9.00 4.50
CA VAL A 114 -9.75 -9.53 3.78
C VAL A 114 -9.07 -10.63 4.57
N GLY A 115 -8.37 -11.51 3.85
CA GLY A 115 -7.37 -12.41 4.41
C GLY A 115 -5.95 -11.87 4.20
N VAL A 116 -4.96 -12.76 4.18
CA VAL A 116 -3.52 -12.41 4.12
C VAL A 116 -3.15 -11.57 2.90
N LEU A 117 -3.71 -11.88 1.72
CA LEU A 117 -3.36 -11.17 0.48
C LEU A 117 -3.96 -9.78 0.43
N GLY A 118 -5.22 -9.66 0.87
CA GLY A 118 -5.89 -8.38 0.96
C GLY A 118 -5.32 -7.50 2.07
N ALA A 119 -4.99 -8.04 3.24
CA ALA A 119 -4.36 -7.29 4.32
C ALA A 119 -2.99 -6.70 3.91
N LYS A 120 -2.22 -7.46 3.11
CA LYS A 120 -0.96 -6.97 2.53
C LYS A 120 -1.16 -5.80 1.55
N ALA A 121 -2.29 -5.76 0.88
CA ALA A 121 -2.52 -4.83 -0.23
C ALA A 121 -3.33 -3.58 0.16
N ILE A 122 -4.37 -3.73 0.97
CA ILE A 122 -5.47 -2.76 1.07
C ILE A 122 -5.04 -1.36 1.53
N LEU A 123 -4.22 -1.25 2.57
CA LEU A 123 -3.79 0.05 3.10
C LEU A 123 -2.89 0.79 2.11
N ASN A 124 -1.95 0.08 1.48
CA ASN A 124 -1.08 0.65 0.47
C ASN A 124 -1.88 1.02 -0.80
N ALA A 125 -2.75 0.13 -1.27
CA ALA A 125 -3.58 0.36 -2.45
C ALA A 125 -4.46 1.62 -2.31
N LEU A 126 -5.07 1.82 -1.14
CA LEU A 126 -5.84 3.03 -0.85
C LEU A 126 -4.93 4.27 -0.80
N SER A 127 -3.86 4.21 -0.01
CA SER A 127 -2.98 5.37 0.25
C SER A 127 -2.27 5.87 -1.01
N GLU A 128 -1.78 4.95 -1.84
CA GLU A 128 -1.03 5.29 -3.06
C GLU A 128 -1.93 5.77 -4.21
N ASN A 129 -3.26 5.59 -4.09
CA ASN A 129 -4.22 5.95 -5.14
C ASN A 129 -5.22 7.03 -4.70
N GLY A 130 -4.88 7.84 -3.69
CA GLY A 130 -5.63 9.04 -3.32
C GLY A 130 -6.72 8.85 -2.27
N GLU A 131 -6.85 7.66 -1.67
CA GLU A 131 -7.86 7.30 -0.67
C GLU A 131 -7.23 7.12 0.74
N ALA A 132 -6.21 7.93 1.07
CA ALA A 132 -5.46 7.83 2.32
C ALA A 132 -6.32 8.08 3.58
N GLU A 133 -7.37 8.89 3.49
CA GLU A 133 -8.34 9.08 4.57
C GLU A 133 -9.06 7.77 4.91
N THR A 134 -9.48 7.03 3.89
CA THR A 134 -10.13 5.72 4.07
C THR A 134 -9.15 4.71 4.64
N ALA A 135 -7.90 4.69 4.15
CA ALA A 135 -6.85 3.83 4.69
C ALA A 135 -6.59 4.10 6.18
N TYR A 136 -6.51 5.37 6.57
CA TYR A 136 -6.32 5.75 7.97
C TYR A 136 -7.50 5.32 8.86
N LYS A 137 -8.72 5.58 8.45
CA LYS A 137 -9.92 5.18 9.20
C LYS A 137 -10.01 3.67 9.34
N LEU A 138 -9.64 2.91 8.31
CA LEU A 138 -9.57 1.45 8.34
C LEU A 138 -8.51 0.95 9.33
N ALA A 139 -7.31 1.55 9.31
CA ALA A 139 -6.21 1.18 10.21
C ALA A 139 -6.48 1.57 11.68
N ALA A 140 -7.26 2.63 11.91
CA ALA A 140 -7.57 3.17 13.23
C ALA A 140 -8.79 2.52 13.89
N GLN A 141 -9.42 1.50 13.28
CA GLN A 141 -10.53 0.76 13.88
C GLN A 141 -10.08 0.00 15.13
N ASP A 142 -10.93 0.00 16.15
CA ASP A 142 -10.75 -0.72 17.41
C ASP A 142 -11.82 -1.80 17.68
N THR A 143 -12.82 -1.90 16.81
CA THR A 143 -13.86 -2.93 16.84
C THR A 143 -13.60 -4.02 15.79
N TYR A 144 -14.20 -5.19 15.98
CA TYR A 144 -14.04 -6.36 15.08
C TYR A 144 -14.63 -6.12 13.69
N PRO A 145 -13.92 -6.53 12.64
CA PRO A 145 -12.56 -7.03 12.55
C PRO A 145 -11.53 -5.91 12.34
N SER A 146 -10.50 -5.85 13.18
CA SER A 146 -9.41 -4.86 13.04
C SER A 146 -8.20 -5.25 13.90
N TRP A 147 -7.04 -4.65 13.60
CA TRP A 147 -5.84 -4.76 14.47
C TRP A 147 -6.09 -4.13 15.85
N GLY A 148 -6.82 -3.01 15.91
CA GLY A 148 -7.17 -2.35 17.16
C GLY A 148 -8.06 -3.21 18.06
N CYS A 149 -8.94 -4.03 17.48
CA CYS A 149 -9.73 -5.00 18.22
C CYS A 149 -8.85 -6.02 18.96
N TRP A 150 -7.80 -6.52 18.31
CA TRP A 150 -6.84 -7.41 18.97
C TRP A 150 -6.17 -6.73 20.17
N ILE A 151 -5.69 -5.50 19.98
CA ILE A 151 -5.03 -4.71 21.03
C ILE A 151 -6.01 -4.45 22.19
N ALA A 152 -7.24 -4.04 21.90
CA ALA A 152 -8.29 -3.80 22.91
C ALA A 152 -8.63 -5.05 23.73
N ASN A 153 -8.42 -6.25 23.16
CA ASN A 153 -8.61 -7.53 23.83
C ASN A 153 -7.30 -8.14 24.39
N GLY A 154 -6.23 -7.35 24.49
CA GLY A 154 -5.02 -7.75 25.21
C GLY A 154 -3.95 -8.44 24.34
N ALA A 155 -4.10 -8.48 23.03
CA ALA A 155 -3.06 -9.02 22.16
C ALA A 155 -1.80 -8.15 22.22
N THR A 156 -0.64 -8.79 22.38
CA THR A 156 0.68 -8.16 22.39
C THR A 156 1.50 -8.48 21.14
N THR A 157 0.95 -9.31 20.27
CA THR A 157 1.53 -9.77 19.01
C THR A 157 0.49 -9.71 17.91
N LEU A 158 0.89 -9.96 16.67
CA LEU A 158 -0.04 -10.15 15.55
C LEU A 158 -0.64 -11.55 15.61
N LEU A 159 -1.95 -11.65 15.47
CA LEU A 159 -2.67 -12.92 15.49
C LEU A 159 -2.82 -13.49 14.07
N GLU A 160 -3.04 -14.79 13.97
CA GLU A 160 -3.28 -15.49 12.70
C GLU A 160 -4.73 -15.35 12.22
N ASN A 161 -5.67 -15.03 13.10
CA ASN A 161 -7.08 -14.91 12.76
C ASN A 161 -7.67 -13.57 13.21
N TRP A 162 -8.58 -13.02 12.40
CA TRP A 162 -9.34 -11.83 12.80
C TRP A 162 -10.28 -12.13 13.97
N ASP A 163 -10.89 -13.34 13.98
CA ASP A 163 -11.82 -13.77 15.03
C ASP A 163 -11.04 -14.33 16.23
N LEU A 164 -11.17 -13.65 17.37
CA LEU A 164 -10.57 -14.05 18.64
C LEU A 164 -11.15 -15.35 19.21
N ASN A 165 -12.32 -15.80 18.72
CA ASN A 165 -12.97 -17.03 19.12
C ASN A 165 -12.77 -18.15 18.07
N ALA A 166 -11.89 -17.96 17.11
CA ALA A 166 -11.61 -18.98 16.11
C ALA A 166 -11.08 -20.26 16.77
N THR A 167 -11.43 -21.39 16.18
CA THR A 167 -10.97 -22.74 16.65
C THR A 167 -9.92 -23.34 15.72
N ARG A 168 -9.55 -22.63 14.67
CA ARG A 168 -8.54 -23.01 13.67
C ARG A 168 -7.76 -21.77 13.25
N ASP A 169 -6.51 -21.97 12.80
CA ASP A 169 -5.64 -20.87 12.40
C ASP A 169 -5.53 -19.85 13.55
N ILE A 170 -5.08 -20.29 14.72
CA ILE A 170 -5.18 -19.61 16.01
C ILE A 170 -3.83 -19.28 16.64
N SER A 171 -2.78 -19.15 15.84
CA SER A 171 -1.48 -18.72 16.40
C SER A 171 -1.56 -17.29 16.94
N ASP A 172 -1.11 -17.12 18.17
CA ASP A 172 -1.01 -15.80 18.82
C ASP A 172 0.27 -15.05 18.46
N ASN A 173 1.06 -15.56 17.53
CA ASN A 173 2.27 -14.93 17.03
C ASN A 173 2.47 -15.28 15.55
N HIS A 174 1.80 -14.56 14.66
CA HIS A 174 1.84 -14.80 13.22
C HIS A 174 2.01 -13.49 12.42
N MET A 175 3.02 -13.45 11.55
CA MET A 175 3.35 -12.24 10.77
C MET A 175 2.39 -11.93 9.61
N MET A 176 1.43 -12.79 9.32
CA MET A 176 0.60 -12.77 8.12
C MET A 176 -0.11 -11.43 7.88
N PHE A 177 -0.56 -10.77 8.93
CA PHE A 177 -1.23 -9.48 8.89
C PHE A 177 -0.33 -8.29 9.26
N GLY A 178 1.00 -8.46 9.20
CA GLY A 178 1.98 -7.46 9.65
C GLY A 178 2.25 -6.30 8.70
N GLU A 179 1.67 -6.26 7.50
CA GLU A 179 1.91 -5.16 6.54
C GLU A 179 1.49 -3.79 7.07
N ILE A 180 0.61 -3.72 8.06
CA ILE A 180 0.26 -2.45 8.73
C ILE A 180 1.51 -1.76 9.31
N GLY A 181 2.49 -2.51 9.83
CA GLY A 181 3.78 -1.98 10.27
C GLY A 181 4.54 -1.31 9.12
N GLY A 182 4.60 -1.98 7.96
CA GLY A 182 5.19 -1.40 6.74
C GLY A 182 4.41 -0.17 6.23
N TRP A 183 3.10 -0.20 6.35
CA TRP A 183 2.24 0.91 5.96
C TRP A 183 2.46 2.18 6.81
N PHE A 184 2.77 2.07 8.08
CA PHE A 184 3.12 3.25 8.88
C PHE A 184 4.31 3.99 8.25
N TYR A 185 5.34 3.28 7.82
CA TYR A 185 6.49 3.90 7.15
C TYR A 185 6.16 4.43 5.76
N LYS A 186 5.44 3.67 4.94
CA LYS A 186 5.10 4.03 3.56
C LYS A 186 3.91 4.99 3.48
N GLY A 187 2.78 4.61 4.09
CA GLY A 187 1.52 5.33 3.98
C GLY A 187 1.52 6.66 4.73
N LEU A 188 1.95 6.67 6.00
CA LEU A 188 1.97 7.87 6.84
C LEU A 188 3.31 8.62 6.78
N GLY A 189 4.42 7.89 6.89
CA GLY A 189 5.77 8.45 6.80
C GLY A 189 6.21 8.77 5.37
N GLY A 190 5.65 8.08 4.38
CA GLY A 190 5.98 8.29 2.98
C GLY A 190 7.38 7.85 2.58
N ILE A 191 8.04 6.99 3.34
CA ILE A 191 9.43 6.59 3.07
C ILE A 191 9.44 5.39 2.11
N PHE A 192 9.92 5.62 0.87
CA PHE A 192 10.08 4.58 -0.14
C PHE A 192 11.51 4.57 -0.70
N PRO A 193 12.08 3.38 -0.96
CA PRO A 193 13.29 3.30 -1.76
C PRO A 193 12.99 3.64 -3.23
N ASP A 194 13.91 4.29 -3.90
CA ASP A 194 13.84 4.45 -5.35
C ASP A 194 14.30 3.15 -6.02
N PRO A 195 13.46 2.51 -6.86
CA PRO A 195 13.84 1.27 -7.55
C PRO A 195 15.06 1.41 -8.49
N GLU A 196 15.29 2.61 -9.03
CA GLU A 196 16.43 2.88 -9.91
C GLU A 196 17.74 3.18 -9.12
N ASN A 197 17.59 3.53 -7.83
CA ASN A 197 18.69 3.81 -6.90
C ASN A 197 18.48 3.04 -5.58
N PRO A 198 18.55 1.70 -5.58
CA PRO A 198 18.16 0.86 -4.47
C PRO A 198 19.00 1.11 -3.20
N GLY A 199 18.48 0.63 -2.07
CA GLY A 199 19.15 0.76 -0.76
C GLY A 199 19.04 2.14 -0.14
N PHE A 200 18.12 3.00 -0.59
CA PHE A 200 17.94 4.39 -0.15
C PHE A 200 19.10 5.32 -0.53
N LYS A 201 19.79 5.02 -1.63
CA LYS A 201 20.70 5.98 -2.25
C LYS A 201 19.96 7.24 -2.69
N HIS A 202 18.75 7.04 -3.24
CA HIS A 202 17.75 8.05 -3.44
C HIS A 202 16.45 7.64 -2.72
N ILE A 203 15.80 8.59 -2.04
CA ILE A 203 14.63 8.36 -1.22
C ILE A 203 13.43 9.03 -1.90
N LEU A 204 12.35 8.28 -2.11
CA LEU A 204 11.07 8.87 -2.54
C LEU A 204 10.24 9.15 -1.30
N LEU A 205 9.91 10.41 -1.04
CA LEU A 205 9.10 10.84 0.09
C LEU A 205 7.68 11.16 -0.39
N ARG A 206 6.72 10.31 -0.03
CA ARG A 206 5.30 10.39 -0.44
C ARG A 206 4.36 10.26 0.76
N PRO A 207 4.49 11.12 1.79
CA PRO A 207 3.66 11.01 2.98
C PRO A 207 2.21 11.35 2.67
N ASN A 208 1.29 10.75 3.43
CA ASN A 208 -0.10 11.18 3.47
C ASN A 208 -0.39 11.85 4.81
N PHE A 209 -1.27 12.84 4.77
CA PHE A 209 -1.66 13.65 5.93
C PHE A 209 -3.16 13.49 6.20
N PRO A 210 -3.62 12.34 6.75
CA PRO A 210 -5.04 12.12 7.04
C PRO A 210 -5.56 13.10 8.09
N SER A 211 -6.82 13.53 7.95
CA SER A 211 -7.40 14.60 8.78
C SER A 211 -7.56 14.21 10.24
N GLY A 212 -7.73 12.91 10.52
CA GLY A 212 -7.87 12.36 11.86
C GLY A 212 -6.56 12.25 12.66
N LEU A 213 -5.41 12.61 12.05
CA LEU A 213 -4.11 12.54 12.71
C LEU A 213 -3.45 13.93 12.72
N ASN A 214 -2.96 14.34 13.89
CA ASN A 214 -2.36 15.67 14.08
C ASN A 214 -0.84 15.69 13.86
N GLU A 215 -0.18 14.57 14.09
CA GLU A 215 1.26 14.42 13.91
C GLU A 215 1.62 12.97 13.63
N PHE A 216 2.74 12.76 12.98
CA PHE A 216 3.33 11.45 12.79
C PHE A 216 4.85 11.58 12.61
N GLU A 217 5.58 10.61 13.11
CA GLU A 217 7.03 10.53 12.94
C GLU A 217 7.43 9.09 12.60
N ALA A 218 8.19 8.92 11.52
CA ALA A 218 8.85 7.67 11.15
C ALA A 218 10.37 7.88 11.07
N ARG A 219 11.11 6.97 11.67
CA ARG A 219 12.58 6.92 11.57
C ARG A 219 12.98 5.56 11.03
N TYR A 220 13.80 5.57 10.00
CA TYR A 220 14.28 4.35 9.37
C TYR A 220 15.80 4.38 9.26
N GLN A 221 16.47 3.36 9.81
CA GLN A 221 17.91 3.22 9.69
C GLN A 221 18.27 2.57 8.36
N SER A 222 18.71 3.40 7.42
CA SER A 222 19.18 2.94 6.10
C SER A 222 20.69 2.61 6.14
N PRO A 223 21.22 1.95 5.09
CA PRO A 223 22.67 1.75 4.95
C PRO A 223 23.49 3.06 4.95
N TYR A 224 22.87 4.19 4.61
CA TYR A 224 23.50 5.53 4.57
C TYR A 224 23.29 6.33 5.84
N GLY A 225 22.50 5.85 6.79
CA GLY A 225 22.15 6.51 8.03
C GLY A 225 20.64 6.67 8.23
N GLU A 226 20.27 7.40 9.29
CA GLU A 226 18.86 7.59 9.64
C GLU A 226 18.13 8.48 8.63
N ILE A 227 17.01 7.99 8.15
CA ILE A 227 15.98 8.76 7.45
C ILE A 227 14.92 9.12 8.47
N CYS A 228 14.59 10.41 8.62
CA CYS A 228 13.47 10.84 9.44
C CYS A 228 12.44 11.54 8.57
N SER A 229 11.19 11.15 8.73
CA SER A 229 10.02 11.79 8.14
C SER A 229 9.05 12.10 9.27
N LYS A 230 8.90 13.38 9.61
CA LYS A 230 8.02 13.85 10.67
C LYS A 230 7.14 14.97 10.15
N TRP A 231 5.85 14.91 10.43
CA TRP A 231 4.94 16.00 10.10
C TRP A 231 3.99 16.34 11.24
N GLU A 232 3.62 17.61 11.30
CA GLU A 232 2.68 18.15 12.26
C GLU A 232 1.61 18.98 11.54
N ARG A 233 0.36 18.77 11.89
CA ARG A 233 -0.78 19.53 11.41
C ARG A 233 -0.93 20.78 12.23
N LYS A 234 -0.84 21.94 11.59
CA LYS A 234 -1.22 23.25 12.16
C LYS A 234 -2.56 23.68 11.54
N LYS A 235 -3.15 24.75 12.03
CA LYS A 235 -4.51 25.21 11.64
C LYS A 235 -4.80 25.17 10.13
N ASN A 236 -3.84 25.57 9.29
CA ASN A 236 -4.03 25.69 7.83
C ASN A 236 -2.86 25.15 7.00
N ARG A 237 -1.91 24.47 7.62
CA ARG A 237 -0.75 23.89 6.95
C ARG A 237 -0.25 22.63 7.66
N ILE A 238 0.52 21.84 6.94
CA ILE A 238 1.38 20.79 7.49
C ILE A 238 2.80 21.39 7.57
N VAL A 239 3.47 21.20 8.70
CA VAL A 239 4.91 21.42 8.84
C VAL A 239 5.59 20.05 8.74
N TYR A 240 6.37 19.87 7.69
CA TYR A 240 7.01 18.61 7.37
C TYR A 240 8.52 18.71 7.56
N HIS A 241 9.06 17.93 8.50
CA HIS A 241 10.48 17.85 8.83
C HIS A 241 11.06 16.59 8.22
N VAL A 242 12.14 16.71 7.48
CA VAL A 242 12.84 15.60 6.82
C VAL A 242 14.30 15.62 7.22
N THR A 243 14.83 14.44 7.51
CA THR A 243 16.29 14.23 7.56
C THR A 243 16.67 13.26 6.44
N VAL A 244 17.53 13.72 5.54
CA VAL A 244 18.15 12.92 4.47
C VAL A 244 19.56 12.61 4.91
N PRO A 245 19.96 11.32 5.02
CA PRO A 245 21.30 10.95 5.49
C PRO A 245 22.40 11.38 4.51
N ALA A 246 23.63 11.47 5.02
CA ALA A 246 24.79 11.80 4.21
C ALA A 246 24.94 10.83 3.02
N ASN A 247 25.39 11.35 1.87
CA ASN A 247 25.54 10.60 0.61
C ASN A 247 24.24 10.04 0.01
N SER A 248 23.09 10.49 0.49
CA SER A 248 21.78 10.23 -0.12
C SER A 248 21.14 11.53 -0.59
N THR A 249 20.17 11.39 -1.47
CA THR A 249 19.25 12.47 -1.90
C THR A 249 17.82 12.01 -1.73
N ALA A 250 16.86 12.93 -1.78
CA ALA A 250 15.46 12.58 -1.75
C ALA A 250 14.63 13.43 -2.73
N THR A 251 13.50 12.90 -3.17
CA THR A 251 12.46 13.69 -3.83
C THR A 251 11.18 13.60 -3.01
N PHE A 252 10.72 14.74 -2.52
CA PHE A 252 9.41 14.85 -1.88
C PHE A 252 8.34 15.06 -2.93
N TYR A 253 7.26 14.28 -2.85
CA TYR A 253 6.06 14.41 -3.68
C TYR A 253 4.89 14.84 -2.81
N ALA A 254 4.35 16.03 -3.12
CA ALA A 254 3.23 16.59 -2.37
C ALA A 254 1.94 15.80 -2.63
N PRO A 255 1.24 15.34 -1.57
CA PRO A 255 -0.07 14.72 -1.74
C PRO A 255 -1.14 15.72 -2.22
N ASP A 256 -2.24 15.19 -2.74
CA ASP A 256 -3.29 16.02 -3.38
C ASP A 256 -3.97 17.02 -2.43
N ASN A 257 -3.94 16.80 -1.13
CA ASN A 257 -4.60 17.63 -0.11
C ASN A 257 -3.79 18.85 0.36
N VAL A 258 -2.58 19.05 -0.16
CA VAL A 258 -1.77 20.25 0.11
C VAL A 258 -1.50 21.07 -1.16
N LYS A 259 -1.15 22.36 -0.98
CA LYS A 259 -0.70 23.26 -2.05
C LYS A 259 0.82 23.28 -2.11
N GLY A 260 1.36 23.68 -3.24
CA GLY A 260 2.80 23.85 -3.47
C GLY A 260 3.28 23.07 -4.68
N GLU A 261 4.58 23.00 -4.84
CA GLU A 261 5.22 22.24 -5.89
C GLU A 261 4.92 20.75 -5.75
N ARG A 262 4.68 20.10 -6.89
CA ARG A 262 4.34 18.66 -6.91
C ARG A 262 5.52 17.78 -6.53
N ALA A 263 6.73 18.21 -6.83
CA ALA A 263 7.96 17.48 -6.51
C ALA A 263 9.06 18.46 -6.09
N VAL A 264 9.74 18.18 -4.99
CA VAL A 264 10.86 18.97 -4.46
C VAL A 264 12.04 18.05 -4.22
N ASN A 265 13.19 18.37 -4.84
CA ASN A 265 14.43 17.65 -4.60
C ASN A 265 15.09 18.13 -3.32
N LEU A 266 15.59 17.20 -2.51
CA LEU A 266 16.23 17.46 -1.22
C LEU A 266 17.61 16.79 -1.21
N GLU A 267 18.61 17.60 -0.91
CA GLU A 267 19.99 17.13 -0.67
C GLU A 267 20.12 16.52 0.73
N ALA A 268 21.28 15.93 1.04
CA ALA A 268 21.58 15.46 2.37
C ALA A 268 21.47 16.59 3.41
N GLY A 269 20.85 16.31 4.56
CA GLY A 269 20.67 17.28 5.63
C GLY A 269 19.26 17.29 6.20
N LYS A 270 18.96 18.34 6.99
CA LYS A 270 17.66 18.56 7.59
C LYS A 270 16.88 19.62 6.82
N HIS A 271 15.63 19.31 6.51
CA HIS A 271 14.74 20.19 5.74
C HIS A 271 13.44 20.40 6.49
N ILE A 272 12.84 21.57 6.29
CA ILE A 272 11.51 21.93 6.79
C ILE A 272 10.70 22.46 5.62
N LEU A 273 9.57 21.80 5.32
CA LEU A 273 8.64 22.22 4.29
C LEU A 273 7.33 22.67 4.94
N GLU A 274 6.86 23.85 4.61
CA GLU A 274 5.55 24.34 5.01
C GLU A 274 4.56 24.13 3.86
N LEU A 275 3.57 23.26 4.07
CA LEU A 275 2.64 22.81 3.06
C LEU A 275 1.23 23.31 3.38
N PRO A 276 0.73 24.38 2.77
CA PRO A 276 -0.61 24.88 3.02
C PRO A 276 -1.67 23.83 2.63
N ILE A 277 -2.62 23.56 3.50
CA ILE A 277 -3.71 22.59 3.26
C ILE A 277 -4.69 23.23 2.24
N LYS A 278 -5.12 22.43 1.26
CA LYS A 278 -6.23 22.82 0.39
C LYS A 278 -7.52 22.82 1.20
N ARG A 279 -8.29 23.91 1.11
CA ARG A 279 -9.64 23.92 1.67
C ARG A 279 -10.47 22.87 0.91
N ALA A 280 -11.21 22.04 1.64
CA ALA A 280 -12.23 21.22 1.02
C ALA A 280 -13.21 22.15 0.29
N VAL A 281 -13.35 21.96 -1.01
CA VAL A 281 -14.43 22.58 -1.77
C VAL A 281 -15.64 21.67 -1.54
N TYR A 282 -16.56 22.14 -0.68
CA TYR A 282 -17.85 21.48 -0.45
C TYR A 282 -18.79 21.78 -1.61
#